data_74059bd1c1d74877c704f25d5f025cab
#
_entry.id   74059bd1c1d74877c704f25d5f025cab
#
_cell.length_a   1.000
_cell.length_b   1.000
_cell.length_c   1.000
_cell.angle_alpha   90.00
_cell.angle_beta   90.00
_cell.angle_gamma   90.00
#
_symmetry.space_group_name_H-M   'P 1'
#
loop_
_entity.id
_entity.type
_entity.pdbx_description
1 polymer ?
#
loop_
_entity_poly.entity_id
_entity_poly.type
_entity_poly.pdbx_seq_one_letter_code
_entity_poly.pdbx_strand_id
1 'polypeptide(L)'
;LVEFPQRGHWSIGLVVGEPGDVIEQALGEPVMTVFVPTAPNPTSGYTIIVPPREVKELDITVDDALKFVISLGVVAPTGHRLGRPSA
;
A
#
# COMPACT_ATOMS: atom_id res chain seq x y z
N LEU A 1 -2.93 -3.04 -0.18
CA LEU A 1 -2.56 -3.30 -1.58
C LEU A 1 -3.25 -2.32 -2.51
N VAL A 2 -2.52 -1.84 -3.46
CA VAL A 2 -3.06 -0.99 -4.54
C VAL A 2 -2.54 -1.52 -5.87
N GLU A 3 -3.32 -1.30 -6.91
CA GLU A 3 -2.85 -1.62 -8.26
C GLU A 3 -1.90 -0.52 -8.72
N PHE A 4 -0.67 -0.87 -8.90
CA PHE A 4 0.37 0.07 -9.30
C PHE A 4 1.58 -0.71 -9.81
N PRO A 5 2.20 -0.30 -10.89
CA PRO A 5 1.97 0.92 -11.66
C PRO A 5 0.82 0.81 -12.66
N GLN A 6 0.21 -0.35 -12.82
CA GLN A 6 -0.87 -0.53 -13.78
C GLN A 6 -1.82 -1.62 -13.30
N ARG A 7 -2.95 -1.75 -13.95
CA ARG A 7 -3.94 -2.77 -13.64
C ARG A 7 -3.34 -4.16 -13.67
N GLY A 8 -3.72 -4.97 -12.70
CA GLY A 8 -3.22 -6.34 -12.56
C GLY A 8 -1.89 -6.44 -11.86
N HIS A 9 -1.23 -5.33 -11.61
CA HIS A 9 0.03 -5.30 -10.86
C HIS A 9 -0.23 -4.70 -9.49
N TRP A 10 -0.05 -5.50 -8.45
CA TRP A 10 -0.36 -5.09 -7.08
C TRP A 10 0.90 -4.74 -6.32
N SER A 11 0.85 -3.65 -5.59
CA SER A 11 1.96 -3.17 -4.77
C SER A 11 1.50 -3.00 -3.34
N ILE A 12 2.43 -3.21 -2.41
CA ILE A 12 2.19 -2.84 -1.02
C ILE A 12 2.38 -1.33 -0.91
N GLY A 13 1.39 -0.67 -0.31
CA GLY A 13 1.45 0.74 -0.04
C GLY A 13 1.14 1.02 1.42
N LEU A 14 1.57 2.18 1.87
CA LEU A 14 1.27 2.67 3.22
C LEU A 14 0.28 3.83 3.08
N VAL A 15 -0.86 3.73 3.74
CA VAL A 15 -1.85 4.81 3.71
C VAL A 15 -1.33 5.96 4.55
N VAL A 16 -1.16 7.12 3.93
CA VAL A 16 -0.65 8.30 4.60
C VAL A 16 -1.78 9.15 5.17
N GLY A 17 -2.88 9.27 4.43
CA GLY A 17 -4.02 10.08 4.85
C GLY A 17 -4.74 10.70 3.68
N GLU A 18 -5.47 11.76 3.95
CA GLU A 18 -6.19 12.50 2.93
C GLU A 18 -5.28 13.57 2.31
N PRO A 19 -5.37 13.79 0.98
CA PRO A 19 -4.46 14.73 0.31
C PRO A 19 -4.85 16.19 0.47
N GLY A 20 -6.04 16.48 1.02
CA GLY A 20 -6.52 17.84 1.21
C GLY A 20 -7.56 18.26 0.18
N ASP A 21 -8.24 19.37 0.49
CA ASP A 21 -9.43 19.79 -0.25
C ASP A 21 -9.15 20.13 -1.72
N VAL A 22 -8.01 20.74 -1.99
CA VAL A 22 -7.68 21.16 -3.36
C VAL A 22 -7.65 19.97 -4.31
N ILE A 23 -7.02 18.88 -3.85
CA ILE A 23 -6.90 17.67 -4.67
C ILE A 23 -8.24 16.96 -4.78
N GLU A 24 -8.97 16.85 -3.67
CA GLU A 24 -10.28 16.21 -3.68
C GLU A 24 -11.28 16.94 -4.58
N GLN A 25 -11.25 18.27 -4.56
CA GLN A 25 -12.12 19.06 -5.43
C GLN A 25 -11.75 18.87 -6.91
N ALA A 26 -10.46 18.79 -7.20
CA ALA A 26 -10.02 18.61 -8.58
C ALA A 26 -10.46 17.25 -9.14
N LEU A 27 -10.48 16.22 -8.29
CA LEU A 27 -10.86 14.87 -8.69
C LEU A 27 -12.37 14.63 -8.59
N GLY A 28 -13.07 15.45 -7.82
CA GLY A 28 -14.52 15.36 -7.68
C GLY A 28 -15.00 14.21 -6.81
N GLU A 29 -14.12 13.60 -6.01
CA GLU A 29 -14.49 12.49 -5.12
C GLU A 29 -13.50 12.39 -3.98
N PRO A 30 -13.90 11.76 -2.86
CA PRO A 30 -12.97 11.50 -1.77
C PRO A 30 -11.86 10.56 -2.23
N VAL A 31 -10.63 10.89 -1.86
CA VAL A 31 -9.45 10.09 -2.21
C VAL A 31 -8.52 10.00 -1.01
N MET A 32 -7.57 9.08 -1.09
CA MET A 32 -6.54 8.95 -0.07
C MET A 32 -5.16 8.93 -0.71
N THR A 33 -4.19 9.34 0.09
CA THR A 33 -2.79 9.32 -0.32
C THR A 33 -2.15 8.02 0.13
N VAL A 34 -1.49 7.34 -0.79
CA VAL A 34 -0.79 6.09 -0.52
C VAL A 34 0.66 6.24 -0.96
N PHE A 35 1.58 5.88 -0.07
CA PHE A 35 2.99 5.83 -0.41
C PHE A 35 3.36 4.41 -0.79
N VAL A 36 3.88 4.23 -2.00
CA VAL A 36 4.32 2.92 -2.51
C VAL A 36 5.85 2.90 -2.47
N PRO A 37 6.44 2.24 -1.46
CA PRO A 37 7.90 2.21 -1.34
C PRO A 37 8.53 1.36 -2.44
N THR A 38 9.74 1.75 -2.82
CA THR A 38 10.53 0.95 -3.78
C THR A 38 11.36 -0.08 -3.02
N ALA A 39 11.64 -1.18 -3.68
CA ALA A 39 12.49 -2.24 -3.13
C ALA A 39 13.89 -2.11 -3.70
N PRO A 40 14.92 -2.35 -2.89
CA PRO A 40 14.91 -2.68 -1.46
C PRO A 40 14.99 -1.46 -0.54
N ASN A 41 14.90 -0.24 -1.10
CA ASN A 41 15.03 0.98 -0.32
C ASN A 41 13.66 1.59 -0.05
N PRO A 42 13.07 1.35 1.15
CA PRO A 42 11.72 1.82 1.45
C PRO A 42 11.65 3.32 1.78
N THR A 43 12.77 4.03 1.79
CA THR A 43 12.77 5.47 2.05
C THR A 43 12.46 6.28 0.79
N SER A 44 12.43 5.65 -0.37
CA SER A 44 11.98 6.27 -1.61
C SER A 44 10.85 5.47 -2.21
N GLY A 45 10.09 6.11 -3.09
CA GLY A 45 8.94 5.46 -3.69
C GLY A 45 8.07 6.46 -4.40
N TYR A 46 6.82 6.10 -4.56
CA TYR A 46 5.83 6.89 -5.28
C TYR A 46 4.70 7.30 -4.35
N THR A 47 4.27 8.54 -4.45
CA THR A 47 3.07 9.01 -3.78
C THR A 47 1.95 8.99 -4.79
N ILE A 48 0.94 8.17 -4.54
CA ILE A 48 -0.20 8.08 -5.43
C ILE A 48 -1.47 8.47 -4.69
N ILE A 49 -2.46 8.87 -5.45
CA ILE A 49 -3.74 9.31 -4.92
C ILE A 49 -4.80 8.45 -5.56
N VAL A 50 -5.55 7.72 -4.73
CA VAL A 50 -6.53 6.76 -5.21
C VAL A 50 -7.83 6.87 -4.41
N PRO A 51 -8.96 6.53 -5.02
CA PRO A 51 -10.20 6.43 -4.24
C PRO A 51 -10.11 5.23 -3.27
N PRO A 52 -10.78 5.32 -2.12
CA PRO A 52 -10.72 4.25 -1.12
C PRO A 52 -11.09 2.87 -1.64
N ARG A 53 -11.97 2.79 -2.63
CA ARG A 53 -12.41 1.51 -3.20
C ARG A 53 -11.29 0.75 -3.91
N GLU A 54 -10.20 1.44 -4.26
CA GLU A 54 -9.05 0.81 -4.93
C GLU A 54 -7.97 0.36 -3.97
N VAL A 55 -8.20 0.53 -2.68
CA VAL A 55 -7.25 0.10 -1.65
C VAL A 55 -7.78 -1.17 -1.00
N LYS A 56 -6.96 -2.21 -0.97
CA LYS A 56 -7.27 -3.43 -0.23
C LYS A 56 -6.44 -3.46 1.03
N GLU A 57 -7.10 -3.38 2.17
CA GLU A 57 -6.40 -3.40 3.44
C GLU A 57 -5.87 -4.79 3.76
N LEU A 58 -4.67 -4.83 4.31
CA LEU A 58 -4.04 -6.05 4.77
C LEU A 58 -3.93 -5.99 6.29
N ASP A 59 -4.21 -7.10 6.93
CA ASP A 59 -4.08 -7.24 8.38
C ASP A 59 -2.64 -7.60 8.74
N ILE A 60 -1.74 -6.66 8.49
CA ILE A 60 -0.31 -6.79 8.79
C ILE A 60 0.19 -5.49 9.39
N THR A 61 1.32 -5.56 10.07
CA THR A 61 1.94 -4.36 10.61
C THR A 61 2.74 -3.65 9.52
N VAL A 62 3.04 -2.37 9.78
CA VAL A 62 3.94 -1.61 8.90
C VAL A 62 5.30 -2.29 8.83
N ASP A 63 5.79 -2.82 9.96
CA ASP A 63 7.05 -3.57 9.99
C ASP A 63 7.03 -4.76 9.04
N ASP A 64 5.95 -5.53 9.03
CA ASP A 64 5.83 -6.68 8.13
C ASP A 64 5.81 -6.25 6.68
N ALA A 65 5.13 -5.15 6.38
CA ALA A 65 5.09 -4.61 5.03
C ALA A 65 6.49 -4.17 4.58
N LEU A 66 7.23 -3.50 5.47
CA LEU A 66 8.59 -3.04 5.15
C LEU A 66 9.54 -4.22 4.98
N LYS A 67 9.40 -5.27 5.77
CA LYS A 67 10.23 -6.46 5.60
C LYS A 67 9.99 -7.12 4.25
N PHE A 68 8.75 -7.13 3.80
CA PHE A 68 8.43 -7.64 2.47
C PHE A 68 9.16 -6.82 1.38
N VAL A 69 9.09 -5.50 1.49
CA VAL A 69 9.73 -4.60 0.52
C VAL A 69 11.25 -4.74 0.55
N ILE A 70 11.85 -4.71 1.74
CA ILE A 70 13.30 -4.78 1.90
C ILE A 70 13.85 -6.11 1.39
N SER A 71 13.09 -7.19 1.56
CA SER A 71 13.49 -8.51 1.10
C SER A 71 13.19 -8.77 -0.37
N LEU A 72 12.76 -7.76 -1.11
CA LEU A 72 12.38 -7.88 -2.52
C LEU A 72 11.20 -8.84 -2.72
N GLY A 73 10.33 -8.94 -1.71
CA GLY A 73 9.19 -9.83 -1.76
C GLY A 73 9.45 -11.26 -1.34
N VAL A 74 10.68 -11.55 -0.88
CA VAL A 74 11.03 -12.92 -0.48
C VAL A 74 10.40 -13.29 0.87
N VAL A 75 10.39 -12.36 1.81
CA VAL A 75 9.80 -12.59 3.13
C VAL A 75 8.34 -12.20 3.10
N ALA A 76 7.46 -13.18 3.05
CA ALA A 76 6.03 -12.93 3.02
C ALA A 76 5.55 -12.38 4.36
N PRO A 77 4.64 -11.40 4.36
CA PRO A 77 4.09 -10.89 5.60
C PRO A 77 3.22 -11.95 6.26
N THR A 78 3.29 -12.00 7.59
CA THR A 78 2.47 -12.90 8.39
C THR A 78 1.27 -12.11 8.88
N GLY A 79 0.08 -12.53 8.49
CA GLY A 79 -1.12 -11.88 8.98
C GLY A 79 -1.32 -12.09 10.47
N HIS A 80 -2.17 -11.25 11.09
CA HIS A 80 -2.48 -11.35 12.50
C HIS A 80 -3.52 -12.42 12.81
N ARG A 81 -4.07 -13.06 11.80
CA ARG A 81 -5.09 -14.08 12.00
C ARG A 81 -4.46 -15.35 12.51
N LEU A 82 -4.93 -15.78 13.65
CA LEU A 82 -4.46 -17.03 14.25
C LEU A 82 -4.96 -18.22 13.46
N GLY A 83 -4.15 -19.27 13.44
CA GLY A 83 -4.54 -20.53 12.83
C GLY A 83 -4.59 -20.49 11.32
N ARG A 84 -4.16 -19.44 10.71
CA ARG A 84 -4.12 -19.37 9.27
C ARG A 84 -2.93 -20.16 8.75
N PRO A 85 -3.14 -21.21 7.98
CA PRO A 85 -2.01 -21.96 7.45
C PRO A 85 -1.25 -21.10 6.46
N SER A 86 0.06 -21.11 6.58
CA SER A 86 0.90 -20.62 5.51
C SER A 86 0.91 -21.72 4.47
N ALA A 87 0.23 -21.49 3.42
CA ALA A 87 0.19 -22.48 2.36
C ALA A 87 1.54 -22.62 1.69
#